data_63872cc774b87ced25979e651e54ad24
#
_entry.id   63872cc774b87ced25979e651e54ad24
#
_cell.length_a   1.000
_cell.length_b   1.000
_cell.length_c   1.000
_cell.angle_alpha   90.00
_cell.angle_beta   90.00
_cell.angle_gamma   90.00
#
_symmetry.space_group_name_H-M   'P 1'
#
loop_
_entity.id
_entity.type
_entity.pdbx_description
1 polymer ?
#
loop_
_entity_poly.entity_id
_entity_poly.type
_entity_poly.pdbx_seq_one_letter_code
_entity_poly.pdbx_strand_id
1 'polypeptide(L)'
;MARDLRVISAALKMITDMERIGDHATDISEITIQLADQQYIKELERTQEMAKEATVMLVKSIEAFVNKDIVLAGEVIGRDDRVDELFAEIKDELIDLIHQDTNNGAQAADFLMIAKYLERIGDHATNIAEWVIFSITGQHKSYETEKNEQKA
;
A
#
# COMPACT_ATOMS: atom_id res chain seq x y z
N MET A 1 -18.62 -27.16 5.27
CA MET A 1 -18.51 -27.06 3.80
C MET A 1 -18.54 -25.62 3.30
N ALA A 2 -19.55 -24.82 3.56
CA ALA A 2 -19.60 -23.40 3.18
C ALA A 2 -18.46 -22.55 3.77
N ARG A 3 -18.05 -22.85 5.00
CA ARG A 3 -16.92 -22.19 5.66
C ARG A 3 -15.59 -22.48 4.97
N ASP A 4 -15.35 -23.69 4.53
CA ASP A 4 -14.12 -24.09 3.84
C ASP A 4 -14.04 -23.45 2.47
N LEU A 5 -15.17 -23.34 1.74
CA LEU A 5 -15.24 -22.63 0.47
C LEU A 5 -14.94 -21.16 0.62
N ARG A 6 -15.39 -20.50 1.70
CA ARG A 6 -15.05 -19.09 1.97
C ARG A 6 -13.56 -18.89 2.17
N VAL A 7 -12.93 -19.74 2.95
CA VAL A 7 -11.49 -19.67 3.22
C VAL A 7 -10.68 -19.85 1.94
N ILE A 8 -11.03 -20.84 1.14
CA ILE A 8 -10.37 -21.10 -0.16
C ILE A 8 -10.58 -19.93 -1.12
N SER A 9 -11.80 -19.43 -1.22
CA SER A 9 -12.12 -18.28 -2.08
C SER A 9 -11.35 -17.02 -1.66
N ALA A 10 -11.31 -16.73 -0.36
CA ALA A 10 -10.53 -15.62 0.18
C ALA A 10 -9.03 -15.78 -0.12
N ALA A 11 -8.48 -16.97 0.10
CA ALA A 11 -7.07 -17.25 -0.18
C ALA A 11 -6.70 -17.02 -1.66
N LEU A 12 -7.55 -17.43 -2.58
CA LEU A 12 -7.35 -17.19 -4.03
C LEU A 12 -7.35 -15.71 -4.37
N LYS A 13 -8.22 -14.91 -3.75
CA LYS A 13 -8.24 -13.45 -3.93
C LYS A 13 -7.01 -12.78 -3.31
N MET A 14 -6.58 -13.23 -2.14
CA MET A 14 -5.36 -12.75 -1.49
C MET A 14 -4.12 -13.01 -2.35
N ILE A 15 -4.01 -14.16 -2.99
CA ILE A 15 -2.90 -14.50 -3.88
C ILE A 15 -2.82 -13.50 -5.04
N THR A 16 -3.94 -13.10 -5.63
CA THR A 16 -3.97 -12.08 -6.68
C THR A 16 -3.43 -10.74 -6.19
N ASP A 17 -3.83 -10.29 -4.99
CA ASP A 17 -3.28 -9.08 -4.39
C ASP A 17 -1.79 -9.20 -4.08
N MET A 18 -1.33 -10.35 -3.62
CA MET A 18 0.10 -10.62 -3.36
C MET A 18 0.93 -10.58 -4.64
N GLU A 19 0.43 -11.11 -5.76
CA GLU A 19 1.08 -11.00 -7.07
C GLU A 19 1.22 -9.54 -7.51
N ARG A 20 0.20 -8.72 -7.34
CA ARG A 20 0.24 -7.28 -7.63
C ARG A 20 1.25 -6.54 -6.76
N ILE A 21 1.34 -6.89 -5.48
CA ILE A 21 2.37 -6.34 -4.58
C ILE A 21 3.77 -6.69 -5.10
N GLY A 22 4.00 -7.92 -5.53
CA GLY A 22 5.25 -8.34 -6.16
C GLY A 22 5.59 -7.56 -7.42
N ASP A 23 4.63 -7.31 -8.29
CA ASP A 23 4.78 -6.48 -9.50
C ASP A 23 5.21 -5.06 -9.13
N HIS A 24 4.56 -4.43 -8.15
CA HIS A 24 4.90 -3.08 -7.71
C HIS A 24 6.28 -3.01 -7.03
N ALA A 25 6.67 -4.04 -6.28
CA ALA A 25 8.02 -4.13 -5.72
C ALA A 25 9.08 -4.19 -6.83
N THR A 26 8.81 -4.90 -7.90
CA THR A 26 9.67 -4.95 -9.10
C THR A 26 9.78 -3.59 -9.75
N ASP A 27 8.67 -2.89 -9.96
CA ASP A 27 8.63 -1.54 -10.54
C ASP A 27 9.46 -0.55 -9.70
N ILE A 28 9.33 -0.59 -8.38
CA ILE A 28 10.15 0.24 -7.46
C ILE A 28 11.63 -0.08 -7.61
N SER A 29 11.98 -1.36 -7.68
CA SER A 29 13.38 -1.79 -7.84
C SER A 29 14.00 -1.31 -9.14
N GLU A 30 13.28 -1.34 -10.24
CA GLU A 30 13.72 -0.85 -11.55
C GLU A 30 14.02 0.65 -11.51
N ILE A 31 13.14 1.46 -10.91
CA ILE A 31 13.36 2.90 -10.75
C ILE A 31 14.54 3.16 -9.81
N THR A 32 14.66 2.41 -8.73
CA THR A 32 15.77 2.54 -7.77
C THR A 32 17.12 2.28 -8.43
N ILE A 33 17.22 1.29 -9.30
CA ILE A 33 18.43 1.00 -10.08
C ILE A 33 18.79 2.17 -10.99
N GLN A 34 17.82 2.79 -11.64
CA GLN A 34 18.04 3.96 -12.49
C GLN A 34 18.53 5.18 -11.72
N LEU A 35 18.13 5.33 -10.45
CA LEU A 35 18.52 6.43 -9.58
C LEU A 35 19.84 6.21 -8.85
N ALA A 36 20.39 5.00 -8.84
CA ALA A 36 21.51 4.60 -7.98
C ALA A 36 22.78 5.45 -8.15
N ASP A 37 23.07 5.92 -9.38
CA ASP A 37 24.25 6.72 -9.72
C ASP A 37 23.98 8.24 -9.66
N GLN A 38 22.79 8.65 -9.26
CA GLN A 38 22.40 10.06 -9.20
C GLN A 38 22.52 10.61 -7.79
N GLN A 39 22.85 11.89 -7.68
CA GLN A 39 22.72 12.61 -6.42
C GLN A 39 21.25 12.95 -6.21
N TYR A 40 20.69 12.56 -5.06
CA TYR A 40 19.28 12.76 -4.76
C TYR A 40 18.96 14.23 -4.46
N ILE A 41 17.84 14.70 -5.00
CA ILE A 41 17.34 16.06 -4.81
C ILE A 41 16.74 16.30 -3.44
N LYS A 42 16.49 15.25 -2.67
CA LYS A 42 15.85 15.28 -1.34
C LYS A 42 16.28 14.12 -0.48
N GLU A 43 16.08 14.27 0.83
CA GLU A 43 16.13 13.16 1.78
C GLU A 43 14.94 12.21 1.58
N LEU A 44 15.15 10.91 1.84
CA LEU A 44 14.17 9.86 1.57
C LEU A 44 13.41 9.39 2.83
N GLU A 45 13.42 10.15 3.91
CA GLU A 45 12.85 9.73 5.19
C GLU A 45 11.38 9.37 5.09
N ARG A 46 10.54 10.20 4.45
CA ARG A 46 9.12 9.92 4.26
C ARG A 46 8.86 8.74 3.34
N THR A 47 9.67 8.60 2.29
CA THR A 47 9.59 7.44 1.38
C THR A 47 9.93 6.15 2.12
N GLN A 48 10.94 6.16 2.97
CA GLN A 48 11.31 5.02 3.83
C GLN A 48 10.23 4.70 4.85
N GLU A 49 9.63 5.73 5.48
CA GLU A 49 8.49 5.54 6.39
C GLU A 49 7.31 4.91 5.68
N MET A 50 6.98 5.40 4.48
CA MET A 50 5.90 4.85 3.67
C MET A 50 6.14 3.39 3.28
N ALA A 51 7.38 3.05 2.89
CA ALA A 51 7.77 1.67 2.58
C ALA A 51 7.64 0.76 3.81
N LYS A 52 8.03 1.25 4.97
CA LYS A 52 7.89 0.53 6.23
C LYS A 52 6.42 0.29 6.59
N GLU A 53 5.56 1.31 6.48
CA GLU A 53 4.13 1.18 6.75
C GLU A 53 3.47 0.18 5.79
N ALA A 54 3.73 0.27 4.50
CA ALA A 54 3.20 -0.67 3.51
C ALA A 54 3.64 -2.12 3.80
N THR A 55 4.91 -2.32 4.19
CA THR A 55 5.44 -3.63 4.57
C THR A 55 4.76 -4.17 5.84
N VAL A 56 4.58 -3.34 6.85
CA VAL A 56 3.87 -3.73 8.09
C VAL A 56 2.42 -4.13 7.78
N MET A 57 1.73 -3.38 6.94
CA MET A 57 0.37 -3.71 6.50
C MET A 57 0.31 -5.08 5.82
N LEU A 58 1.23 -5.36 4.91
CA LEU A 58 1.30 -6.66 4.21
C LEU A 58 1.53 -7.81 5.19
N VAL A 59 2.56 -7.71 6.03
CA VAL A 59 2.91 -8.77 6.99
C VAL A 59 1.77 -9.04 7.96
N LYS A 60 1.18 -7.98 8.54
CA LYS A 60 0.05 -8.11 9.47
C LYS A 60 -1.21 -8.67 8.80
N SER A 61 -1.47 -8.34 7.54
CA SER A 61 -2.62 -8.89 6.83
C SER A 61 -2.51 -10.41 6.62
N ILE A 62 -1.32 -10.90 6.31
CA ILE A 62 -1.04 -12.34 6.19
C ILE A 62 -1.11 -13.02 7.56
N GLU A 63 -0.54 -12.41 8.58
CA GLU A 63 -0.61 -12.91 9.97
C GLU A 63 -2.07 -13.00 10.47
N ALA A 64 -2.89 -12.00 10.16
CA ALA A 64 -4.33 -12.00 10.47
C ALA A 64 -5.06 -13.18 9.81
N PHE A 65 -4.69 -13.52 8.56
CA PHE A 65 -5.25 -14.69 7.89
C PHE A 65 -4.86 -16.00 8.58
N VAL A 66 -3.59 -16.18 8.86
CA VAL A 66 -3.06 -17.41 9.50
C VAL A 66 -3.66 -17.64 10.87
N ASN A 67 -3.78 -16.57 11.67
CA ASN A 67 -4.27 -16.63 13.04
C ASN A 67 -5.80 -16.42 13.15
N LYS A 68 -6.50 -16.19 12.05
CA LYS A 68 -7.94 -15.84 12.04
C LYS A 68 -8.26 -14.66 12.96
N ASP A 69 -7.40 -13.64 12.91
CA ASP A 69 -7.45 -12.46 13.78
C ASP A 69 -8.15 -11.30 13.08
N ILE A 70 -9.44 -11.14 13.38
CA ILE A 70 -10.26 -10.06 12.79
C ILE A 70 -9.86 -8.66 13.29
N VAL A 71 -9.37 -8.57 14.52
CA VAL A 71 -8.92 -7.30 15.11
C VAL A 71 -7.66 -6.83 14.42
N LEU A 72 -6.71 -7.72 14.18
CA LEU A 72 -5.49 -7.41 13.43
C LEU A 72 -5.79 -7.01 11.98
N ALA A 73 -6.74 -7.67 11.32
CA ALA A 73 -7.19 -7.28 9.99
C ALA A 73 -7.79 -5.86 9.96
N GLY A 74 -8.58 -5.50 10.96
CA GLY A 74 -9.13 -4.15 11.14
C GLY A 74 -8.02 -3.10 11.38
N GLU A 75 -6.99 -3.43 12.13
CA GLU A 75 -5.82 -2.57 12.35
C GLU A 75 -5.08 -2.28 11.04
N VAL A 76 -4.91 -3.27 10.18
CA VAL A 76 -4.29 -3.09 8.85
C VAL A 76 -5.08 -2.08 8.02
N ILE A 77 -6.39 -2.20 7.98
CA ILE A 77 -7.27 -1.28 7.24
C ILE A 77 -7.11 0.15 7.75
N GLY A 78 -7.03 0.34 9.06
CA GLY A 78 -6.83 1.66 9.68
C GLY A 78 -5.47 2.31 9.36
N ARG A 79 -4.44 1.51 9.09
CA ARG A 79 -3.10 2.02 8.73
C ARG A 79 -3.02 2.64 7.34
N ASP A 80 -3.99 2.38 6.47
CA ASP A 80 -4.02 2.94 5.11
C ASP A 80 -4.07 4.47 5.11
N ASP A 81 -4.70 5.09 6.08
CA ASP A 81 -4.76 6.55 6.21
C ASP A 81 -3.36 7.17 6.36
N ARG A 82 -2.45 6.54 7.09
CA ARG A 82 -1.07 7.02 7.22
C ARG A 82 -0.30 6.92 5.92
N VAL A 83 -0.49 5.86 5.15
CA VAL A 83 0.11 5.70 3.82
C VAL A 83 -0.37 6.80 2.87
N ASP A 84 -1.67 7.10 2.88
CA ASP A 84 -2.26 8.17 2.07
C ASP A 84 -1.73 9.55 2.47
N GLU A 85 -1.59 9.84 3.76
CA GLU A 85 -0.99 11.08 4.27
C GLU A 85 0.46 11.24 3.79
N LEU A 86 1.27 10.20 3.93
CA LEU A 86 2.66 10.21 3.49
C LEU A 86 2.79 10.42 1.99
N PHE A 87 1.90 9.82 1.20
CA PHE A 87 1.86 10.04 -0.23
C PHE A 87 1.58 11.52 -0.56
N ALA A 88 0.61 12.14 0.10
CA ALA A 88 0.28 13.56 -0.10
C ALA A 88 1.44 14.47 0.29
N GLU A 89 2.09 14.22 1.43
CA GLU A 89 3.25 14.98 1.89
C GLU A 89 4.43 14.88 0.90
N ILE A 90 4.73 13.68 0.41
CA ILE A 90 5.80 13.45 -0.58
C ILE A 90 5.48 14.18 -1.88
N LYS A 91 4.25 14.09 -2.36
CA LYS A 91 3.81 14.77 -3.58
C LYS A 91 3.99 16.28 -3.48
N ASP A 92 3.55 16.89 -2.39
CA ASP A 92 3.66 18.34 -2.18
C ASP A 92 5.13 18.77 -2.12
N GLU A 93 5.98 18.03 -1.42
CA GLU A 93 7.41 18.27 -1.35
C GLU A 93 8.09 18.20 -2.73
N LEU A 94 7.73 17.23 -3.55
CA LEU A 94 8.25 17.08 -4.91
C LEU A 94 7.82 18.23 -5.82
N ILE A 95 6.58 18.69 -5.71
CA ILE A 95 6.08 19.87 -6.44
C ILE A 95 6.88 21.11 -6.07
N ASP A 96 7.15 21.34 -4.79
CA ASP A 96 7.95 22.47 -4.32
C ASP A 96 9.40 22.42 -4.88
N LEU A 97 10.01 21.24 -4.91
CA LEU A 97 11.35 21.06 -5.48
C LEU A 97 11.40 21.35 -6.98
N ILE A 98 10.35 21.03 -7.73
CA ILE A 98 10.23 21.38 -9.15
C ILE A 98 10.08 22.90 -9.33
N HIS A 99 9.33 23.58 -8.46
CA HIS A 99 9.19 25.03 -8.50
C HIS A 99 10.50 25.75 -8.18
N GLN A 100 11.33 25.20 -7.31
CA GLN A 100 12.63 25.76 -6.96
C GLN A 100 13.63 25.64 -8.11
N ASP A 101 13.64 24.50 -8.79
CA ASP A 101 14.50 24.22 -9.93
C ASP A 101 13.83 23.20 -10.86
N THR A 102 13.50 23.64 -12.07
CA THR A 102 12.86 22.76 -13.08
C THR A 102 13.73 21.58 -13.51
N ASN A 103 15.05 21.64 -13.29
CA ASN A 103 15.96 20.51 -13.51
C ASN A 103 15.69 19.33 -12.56
N ASN A 104 14.99 19.57 -11.45
CA ASN A 104 14.56 18.51 -10.53
C ASN A 104 13.42 17.66 -11.09
N GLY A 105 12.79 18.06 -12.18
CA GLY A 105 11.55 17.47 -12.70
C GLY A 105 11.64 15.97 -12.99
N ALA A 106 12.71 15.52 -13.64
CA ALA A 106 12.88 14.11 -13.99
C ALA A 106 13.00 13.21 -12.74
N GLN A 107 13.86 13.62 -11.80
CA GLN A 107 14.05 12.84 -10.56
C GLN A 107 12.83 12.92 -9.64
N ALA A 108 12.16 14.08 -9.57
CA ALA A 108 10.91 14.23 -8.83
C ALA A 108 9.80 13.30 -9.37
N ALA A 109 9.70 13.15 -10.69
CA ALA A 109 8.78 12.21 -11.31
C ALA A 109 9.07 10.76 -10.90
N ASP A 110 10.34 10.35 -10.86
CA ASP A 110 10.75 9.02 -10.43
C ASP A 110 10.40 8.77 -8.96
N PHE A 111 10.67 9.71 -8.07
CA PHE A 111 10.27 9.60 -6.66
C PHE A 111 8.76 9.57 -6.47
N LEU A 112 8.01 10.34 -7.26
CA LEU A 112 6.54 10.29 -7.22
C LEU A 112 6.02 8.91 -7.64
N MET A 113 6.61 8.29 -8.66
CA MET A 113 6.23 6.94 -9.09
C MET A 113 6.54 5.88 -8.01
N ILE A 114 7.69 5.97 -7.34
CA ILE A 114 8.00 5.09 -6.20
C ILE A 114 6.93 5.23 -5.12
N ALA A 115 6.59 6.46 -4.73
CA ALA A 115 5.55 6.72 -3.73
C ALA A 115 4.19 6.17 -4.18
N LYS A 116 3.84 6.30 -5.46
CA LYS A 116 2.60 5.75 -6.01
C LYS A 116 2.54 4.22 -5.96
N TYR A 117 3.63 3.56 -6.26
CA TYR A 117 3.71 2.10 -6.14
C TYR A 117 3.61 1.64 -4.68
N LEU A 118 4.23 2.37 -3.75
CA LEU A 118 4.08 2.09 -2.30
C LEU A 118 2.63 2.27 -1.82
N GLU A 119 1.93 3.30 -2.29
CA GLU A 119 0.51 3.50 -2.01
C GLU A 119 -0.32 2.32 -2.52
N ARG A 120 -0.07 1.86 -3.74
CA ARG A 120 -0.75 0.68 -4.32
C ARG A 120 -0.47 -0.60 -3.55
N ILE A 121 0.75 -0.79 -3.03
CA ILE A 121 1.06 -1.91 -2.14
C ILE A 121 0.21 -1.85 -0.88
N GLY A 122 0.06 -0.67 -0.27
CA GLY A 122 -0.84 -0.45 0.86
C GLY A 122 -2.29 -0.79 0.54
N ASP A 123 -2.79 -0.36 -0.63
CA ASP A 123 -4.15 -0.66 -1.09
C ASP A 123 -4.37 -2.18 -1.24
N HIS A 124 -3.42 -2.90 -1.83
CA HIS A 124 -3.51 -4.36 -1.94
C HIS A 124 -3.45 -5.06 -0.57
N ALA A 125 -2.64 -4.55 0.37
CA ALA A 125 -2.63 -5.06 1.74
C ALA A 125 -3.98 -4.84 2.45
N THR A 126 -4.62 -3.70 2.23
CA THR A 126 -5.99 -3.43 2.70
C THR A 126 -6.98 -4.43 2.11
N ASN A 127 -6.90 -4.72 0.82
CA ASN A 127 -7.73 -5.74 0.17
C ASN A 127 -7.52 -7.11 0.79
N ILE A 128 -6.28 -7.50 1.08
CA ILE A 128 -5.98 -8.77 1.77
C ILE A 128 -6.68 -8.80 3.13
N ALA A 129 -6.58 -7.73 3.92
CA ALA A 129 -7.23 -7.64 5.23
C ALA A 129 -8.76 -7.74 5.13
N GLU A 130 -9.39 -7.13 4.13
CA GLU A 130 -10.82 -7.26 3.85
C GLU A 130 -11.22 -8.70 3.50
N TRP A 131 -10.40 -9.41 2.71
CA TRP A 131 -10.62 -10.82 2.41
C TRP A 131 -10.43 -11.72 3.64
N VAL A 132 -9.53 -11.36 4.56
CA VAL A 132 -9.39 -12.04 5.85
C VAL A 132 -10.68 -11.92 6.65
N ILE A 133 -11.24 -10.72 6.75
CA ILE A 133 -12.53 -10.50 7.44
C ILE A 133 -13.64 -11.32 6.78
N PHE A 134 -13.71 -11.33 5.45
CA PHE A 134 -14.67 -12.15 4.71
C PHE A 134 -14.52 -13.65 5.02
N SER A 135 -13.29 -14.16 5.11
CA SER A 135 -13.02 -15.57 5.41
C SER A 135 -13.55 -15.98 6.78
N ILE A 136 -13.61 -15.04 7.73
CA ILE A 136 -14.06 -15.26 9.10
C ILE A 136 -15.57 -15.03 9.23
N THR A 137 -16.09 -13.93 8.68
CA THR A 137 -17.47 -13.47 8.91
C THR A 137 -18.44 -13.81 7.79
N GLY A 138 -17.94 -14.09 6.58
CA GLY A 138 -18.74 -14.22 5.37
C GLY A 138 -19.22 -12.89 4.78
N GLN A 139 -18.77 -11.75 5.31
CA GLN A 139 -19.11 -10.41 4.84
C GLN A 139 -17.89 -9.71 4.28
N HIS A 140 -17.97 -9.23 3.04
CA HIS A 140 -16.96 -8.39 2.41
C HIS A 140 -17.51 -6.97 2.25
N LYS A 141 -16.91 -6.02 2.98
CA LYS A 141 -17.12 -4.59 2.78
C LYS A 141 -15.85 -3.99 2.23
N SER A 142 -15.92 -3.29 1.10
CA SER A 142 -14.77 -2.55 0.62
C SER A 142 -14.57 -1.28 1.45
N TYR A 143 -13.33 -0.98 1.76
CA TYR A 143 -12.93 0.23 2.49
C TYR A 143 -13.40 1.52 1.79
N GLU A 144 -13.46 1.53 0.47
CA GLU A 144 -13.98 2.65 -0.32
C GLU A 144 -15.47 2.90 -0.06
N THR A 145 -16.25 1.85 0.17
CA THR A 145 -17.68 1.97 0.48
C THR A 145 -17.86 2.63 1.85
N GLU A 146 -17.06 2.25 2.85
CA GLU A 146 -17.12 2.86 4.19
C GLU A 146 -16.68 4.34 4.21
N LYS A 147 -15.63 4.69 3.46
CA LYS A 147 -15.22 6.10 3.30
C LYS A 147 -16.31 6.97 2.68
N ASN A 148 -17.09 6.41 1.77
CA ASN A 148 -18.20 7.14 1.13
C ASN A 148 -19.41 7.25 2.05
N GLU A 149 -19.70 6.25 2.88
CA GLU A 149 -20.78 6.30 3.87
C GLU A 149 -20.49 7.30 5.00
N GLN A 150 -19.24 7.48 5.40
CA GLN A 150 -18.83 8.46 6.42
C GLN A 150 -18.80 9.91 5.92
N LYS A 151 -18.71 10.13 4.60
CA LYS A 151 -18.73 11.46 3.97
C LYS A 151 -20.11 11.91 3.53
N ALA A 152 -21.07 11.03 3.57
CA ALA A 152 -22.48 11.32 3.29
C ALA A 152 -23.24 11.68 4.56
#